data_da998460953286021643f55752d80e3e
#
_entry.id   da998460953286021643f55752d80e3e
#
_cell.length_a   1.000
_cell.length_b   1.000
_cell.length_c   1.000
_cell.angle_alpha   90.00
_cell.angle_beta   90.00
_cell.angle_gamma   90.00
#
_symmetry.space_group_name_H-M   'P 1'
#
loop_
_entity.id
_entity.type
_entity.pdbx_description
1 polymer ?
#
loop_
_entity_poly.entity_id
_entity_poly.type
_entity_poly.pdbx_seq_one_letter_code
_entity_poly.pdbx_strand_id
1 'polypeptide(L)'
;MTVLAVESVVAGYQAADEILRGVDLTVGAGEIVAIIGPNGAGKSTLLKVIAGLLRPRRGAIRFRDADIAGAAPRQISARGLAYVPQENNTFPSMSVRENLEIGGYLTPRESAVRIDALFQRFPMLADKRRQPARTLSGGQRQVLAMAMALMVQPALLMLDEPSAGLSPKAAEALFETIRTINQEGVAVLMVEQNALDALGIAQRGYILVQGRNSREGPAAALAADPDIRRIFLGG
;
A
#
# COMPACT_ATOMS: atom_id res chain seq x y z
N MET A 1 0.44 -8.62 17.64
CA MET A 1 1.73 -9.10 17.11
C MET A 1 2.15 -8.17 15.98
N THR A 2 3.38 -7.64 16.00
CA THR A 2 3.90 -6.72 14.96
C THR A 2 4.25 -7.51 13.69
N VAL A 3 3.73 -7.05 12.54
CA VAL A 3 4.03 -7.65 11.22
C VAL A 3 5.17 -6.91 10.54
N LEU A 4 5.20 -5.56 10.65
CA LEU A 4 6.25 -4.71 10.12
C LEU A 4 6.78 -3.79 11.21
N ALA A 5 8.10 -3.69 11.33
CA ALA A 5 8.79 -2.68 12.14
C ALA A 5 9.85 -1.97 11.29
N VAL A 6 9.81 -0.66 11.29
CA VAL A 6 10.76 0.25 10.64
C VAL A 6 11.39 1.08 11.75
N GLU A 7 12.71 1.07 11.86
CA GLU A 7 13.45 1.68 12.97
C GLU A 7 14.52 2.64 12.42
N SER A 8 14.34 3.93 12.67
CA SER A 8 15.28 5.02 12.36
C SER A 8 15.81 5.01 10.92
N VAL A 9 14.92 4.74 9.97
CA VAL A 9 15.30 4.58 8.56
C VAL A 9 15.66 5.90 7.92
N VAL A 10 16.86 5.92 7.31
CA VAL A 10 17.40 7.03 6.50
C VAL A 10 17.58 6.53 5.08
N ALA A 11 17.02 7.26 4.10
CA ALA A 11 17.10 6.91 2.68
C ALA A 11 16.92 8.11 1.76
N GLY A 12 17.37 7.98 0.51
CA GLY A 12 17.20 8.95 -0.56
C GLY A 12 17.67 8.37 -1.89
N TYR A 13 17.30 9.01 -2.99
CA TYR A 13 17.60 8.51 -4.34
C TYR A 13 19.07 8.73 -4.75
N GLN A 14 19.68 9.83 -4.32
CA GLN A 14 21.09 10.16 -4.63
C GLN A 14 21.92 10.10 -3.36
N ALA A 15 23.24 9.94 -3.50
CA ALA A 15 24.15 9.81 -2.36
C ALA A 15 24.08 10.97 -1.35
N ALA A 16 23.77 12.18 -1.79
CA ALA A 16 23.63 13.36 -0.94
C ALA A 16 22.21 13.58 -0.39
N ASP A 17 21.19 12.89 -0.93
CA ASP A 17 19.79 13.16 -0.56
C ASP A 17 19.39 12.38 0.68
N GLU A 18 18.89 13.06 1.70
CA GLU A 18 18.18 12.43 2.83
C GLU A 18 16.69 12.81 2.77
N ILE A 19 15.93 12.03 1.99
CA ILE A 19 14.47 12.20 1.92
C ILE A 19 13.81 11.65 3.18
N LEU A 20 14.23 10.47 3.62
CA LEU A 20 13.88 9.90 4.93
C LEU A 20 15.00 10.17 5.91
N ARG A 21 14.66 10.70 7.09
CA ARG A 21 15.59 11.23 8.08
C ARG A 21 15.39 10.63 9.46
N GLY A 22 15.39 9.29 9.53
CA GLY A 22 15.16 8.54 10.76
C GLY A 22 13.66 8.34 11.00
N VAL A 23 13.00 7.61 10.09
CA VAL A 23 11.56 7.30 10.19
C VAL A 23 11.37 6.02 10.99
N ASP A 24 10.43 6.06 11.91
CA ASP A 24 9.97 4.94 12.72
C ASP A 24 8.52 4.61 12.37
N LEU A 25 8.18 3.31 12.26
CA LEU A 25 6.84 2.86 11.94
C LEU A 25 6.64 1.42 12.41
N THR A 26 5.46 1.10 12.90
CA THR A 26 5.05 -0.29 13.13
C THR A 26 3.67 -0.57 12.53
N VAL A 27 3.46 -1.81 12.08
CA VAL A 27 2.14 -2.32 11.65
C VAL A 27 1.88 -3.62 12.37
N GLY A 28 0.73 -3.71 13.03
CA GLY A 28 0.24 -4.93 13.67
C GLY A 28 -0.39 -5.92 12.68
N ALA A 29 -0.56 -7.17 13.08
CA ALA A 29 -1.30 -8.16 12.30
C ALA A 29 -2.77 -7.75 12.19
N GLY A 30 -3.32 -7.75 10.96
CA GLY A 30 -4.70 -7.35 10.69
C GLY A 30 -5.00 -5.87 10.98
N GLU A 31 -3.98 -5.02 11.09
CA GLU A 31 -4.13 -3.59 11.32
C GLU A 31 -4.11 -2.83 9.99
N ILE A 32 -4.96 -1.79 9.85
CA ILE A 32 -4.82 -0.76 8.82
C ILE A 32 -4.08 0.43 9.44
N VAL A 33 -2.95 0.78 8.88
CA VAL A 33 -2.15 1.96 9.25
C VAL A 33 -2.11 2.92 8.08
N ALA A 34 -2.42 4.20 8.32
CA ALA A 34 -2.33 5.25 7.34
C ALA A 34 -1.11 6.14 7.59
N ILE A 35 -0.35 6.44 6.54
CA ILE A 35 0.68 7.48 6.54
C ILE A 35 0.14 8.67 5.77
N ILE A 36 0.02 9.79 6.42
CA ILE A 36 -0.41 11.05 5.83
C ILE A 36 0.70 12.10 5.92
N GLY A 37 0.66 13.08 5.04
CA GLY A 37 1.67 14.13 5.01
C GLY A 37 1.61 14.93 3.71
N PRO A 38 2.19 16.12 3.67
CA PRO A 38 2.25 16.93 2.46
C PRO A 38 3.01 16.24 1.33
N ASN A 39 2.84 16.76 0.11
CA ASN A 39 3.62 16.30 -1.03
C ASN A 39 5.12 16.53 -0.76
N GLY A 40 5.95 15.55 -1.13
CA GLY A 40 7.38 15.59 -0.85
C GLY A 40 7.77 15.23 0.58
N ALA A 41 6.83 14.85 1.47
CA ALA A 41 7.16 14.43 2.84
C ALA A 41 7.96 13.12 2.95
N GLY A 42 8.10 12.37 1.84
CA GLY A 42 8.83 11.09 1.81
C GLY A 42 7.95 9.85 1.91
N LYS A 43 6.61 9.99 1.86
CA LYS A 43 5.64 8.88 2.01
C LYS A 43 5.90 7.72 1.05
N SER A 44 5.84 7.97 -0.26
CA SER A 44 6.09 6.94 -1.29
C SER A 44 7.54 6.43 -1.26
N THR A 45 8.49 7.28 -0.84
CA THR A 45 9.88 6.87 -0.64
C THR A 45 9.99 5.81 0.45
N LEU A 46 9.25 5.98 1.56
CA LEU A 46 9.21 5.00 2.64
C LEU A 46 8.66 3.64 2.16
N LEU A 47 7.54 3.64 1.41
CA LEU A 47 7.01 2.40 0.84
C LEU A 47 8.01 1.72 -0.11
N LYS A 48 8.69 2.50 -0.96
CA LYS A 48 9.72 1.98 -1.87
C LYS A 48 10.92 1.38 -1.13
N VAL A 49 11.32 1.97 -0.01
CA VAL A 49 12.39 1.42 0.84
C VAL A 49 11.95 0.10 1.47
N ILE A 50 10.74 0.02 2.02
CA ILE A 50 10.19 -1.20 2.61
C ILE A 50 10.02 -2.29 1.55
N ALA A 51 9.60 -1.94 0.32
CA ALA A 51 9.45 -2.87 -0.81
C ALA A 51 10.79 -3.32 -1.42
N GLY A 52 11.94 -2.78 -0.96
CA GLY A 52 13.27 -3.10 -1.49
C GLY A 52 13.59 -2.46 -2.85
N LEU A 53 12.76 -1.50 -3.30
CA LEU A 53 12.98 -0.73 -4.53
C LEU A 53 14.01 0.38 -4.34
N LEU A 54 14.24 0.77 -3.10
CA LEU A 54 15.25 1.74 -2.69
C LEU A 54 15.96 1.21 -1.46
N ARG A 55 17.29 1.22 -1.47
CA ARG A 55 18.09 0.71 -0.35
C ARG A 55 18.17 1.75 0.78
N PRO A 56 17.86 1.37 2.05
CA PRO A 56 18.11 2.25 3.18
C PRO A 56 19.62 2.45 3.40
N ARG A 57 20.02 3.63 3.86
CA ARG A 57 21.40 3.92 4.23
C ARG A 57 21.69 3.57 5.69
N ARG A 58 20.70 3.78 6.54
CA ARG A 58 20.72 3.48 7.97
C ARG A 58 19.34 3.06 8.44
N GLY A 59 19.29 2.47 9.61
CA GLY A 59 18.07 1.94 10.21
C GLY A 59 17.85 0.47 9.91
N ALA A 60 16.81 -0.08 10.49
CA ALA A 60 16.42 -1.47 10.33
C ALA A 60 14.99 -1.58 9.82
N ILE A 61 14.70 -2.64 9.07
CA ILE A 61 13.35 -2.95 8.60
C ILE A 61 13.13 -4.43 8.82
N ARG A 62 12.19 -4.76 9.71
CA ARG A 62 11.84 -6.14 10.02
C ARG A 62 10.43 -6.45 9.55
N PHE A 63 10.27 -7.56 8.86
CA PHE A 63 8.98 -8.09 8.45
C PHE A 63 8.84 -9.51 8.98
N ARG A 64 7.85 -9.77 9.86
CA ARG A 64 7.68 -11.06 10.54
C ARG A 64 9.00 -11.56 11.15
N ASP A 65 9.63 -10.74 11.96
CA ASP A 65 10.90 -11.00 12.65
C ASP A 65 12.13 -11.19 11.75
N ALA A 66 11.97 -11.16 10.42
CA ALA A 66 13.08 -11.23 9.48
C ALA A 66 13.55 -9.82 9.09
N ASP A 67 14.86 -9.59 9.11
CA ASP A 67 15.44 -8.37 8.52
C ASP A 67 15.26 -8.41 6.99
N ILE A 68 14.68 -7.35 6.45
CA ILE A 68 14.47 -7.14 5.02
C ILE A 68 15.18 -5.89 4.49
N ALA A 69 15.97 -5.19 5.31
CA ALA A 69 16.67 -3.98 4.90
C ALA A 69 17.62 -4.26 3.73
N GLY A 70 17.35 -3.64 2.58
CA GLY A 70 18.13 -3.85 1.34
C GLY A 70 17.95 -5.21 0.67
N ALA A 71 17.00 -6.03 1.09
CA ALA A 71 16.61 -7.25 0.38
C ALA A 71 15.99 -6.91 -0.98
N ALA A 72 16.13 -7.81 -1.96
CA ALA A 72 15.53 -7.61 -3.28
C ALA A 72 13.99 -7.71 -3.23
N PRO A 73 13.24 -6.93 -4.05
CA PRO A 73 11.78 -6.92 -4.05
C PRO A 73 11.15 -8.32 -4.16
N ARG A 74 11.71 -9.18 -5.01
CA ARG A 74 11.27 -10.57 -5.17
C ARG A 74 11.33 -11.37 -3.87
N GLN A 75 12.39 -11.18 -3.06
CA GLN A 75 12.58 -11.88 -1.78
C GLN A 75 11.57 -11.39 -0.75
N ILE A 76 11.29 -10.08 -0.76
CA ILE A 76 10.31 -9.44 0.12
C ILE A 76 8.89 -9.93 -0.22
N SER A 77 8.53 -9.92 -1.52
CA SER A 77 7.23 -10.44 -1.98
C SER A 77 7.05 -11.92 -1.66
N ALA A 78 8.09 -12.74 -1.81
CA ALA A 78 8.04 -14.16 -1.46
C ALA A 78 7.80 -14.41 0.04
N ARG A 79 8.08 -13.43 0.90
CA ARG A 79 7.78 -13.48 2.34
C ARG A 79 6.35 -13.05 2.67
N GLY A 80 5.57 -12.61 1.69
CA GLY A 80 4.19 -12.20 1.85
C GLY A 80 4.00 -10.70 2.14
N LEU A 81 4.89 -9.84 1.63
CA LEU A 81 4.70 -8.39 1.60
C LEU A 81 4.43 -7.97 0.16
N ALA A 82 3.25 -7.41 -0.11
CA ALA A 82 2.88 -6.93 -1.43
C ALA A 82 2.85 -5.40 -1.48
N TYR A 83 3.27 -4.82 -2.61
CA TYR A 83 3.28 -3.37 -2.83
C TYR A 83 2.54 -3.03 -4.11
N VAL A 84 1.59 -2.11 -4.02
CA VAL A 84 0.85 -1.51 -5.14
C VAL A 84 1.31 -0.06 -5.29
N PRO A 85 2.07 0.27 -6.33
CA PRO A 85 2.49 1.64 -6.59
C PRO A 85 1.31 2.51 -7.08
N GLN A 86 1.45 3.82 -6.97
CA GLN A 86 0.45 4.80 -7.41
C GLN A 86 0.18 4.70 -8.91
N GLU A 87 1.22 4.58 -9.72
CA GLU A 87 1.15 4.52 -11.17
C GLU A 87 1.76 3.23 -11.73
N ASN A 88 1.43 2.91 -12.99
CA ASN A 88 1.96 1.75 -13.69
C ASN A 88 1.76 0.43 -12.93
N ASN A 89 0.66 0.33 -12.20
CA ASN A 89 0.32 -0.78 -11.31
C ASN A 89 -0.43 -1.93 -12.02
N THR A 90 -0.73 -1.78 -13.32
CA THR A 90 -1.35 -2.80 -14.18
C THR A 90 -0.68 -2.79 -15.56
N PHE A 91 -0.90 -3.84 -16.35
CA PHE A 91 -0.46 -3.96 -17.74
C PHE A 91 -1.64 -3.63 -18.68
N PRO A 92 -1.75 -2.38 -19.21
CA PRO A 92 -2.96 -1.89 -19.86
C PRO A 92 -3.36 -2.65 -21.15
N SER A 93 -2.38 -3.19 -21.87
CA SER A 93 -2.60 -3.94 -23.14
C SER A 93 -3.02 -5.40 -22.90
N MET A 94 -2.76 -5.93 -21.71
CA MET A 94 -3.09 -7.29 -21.34
C MET A 94 -4.50 -7.38 -20.76
N SER A 95 -5.14 -8.54 -20.88
CA SER A 95 -6.44 -8.79 -20.27
C SER A 95 -6.37 -8.74 -18.74
N VAL A 96 -7.53 -8.59 -18.11
CA VAL A 96 -7.65 -8.68 -16.64
C VAL A 96 -7.08 -9.99 -16.11
N ARG A 97 -7.38 -11.12 -16.78
CA ARG A 97 -6.84 -12.44 -16.39
C ARG A 97 -5.33 -12.50 -16.49
N GLU A 98 -4.75 -12.05 -17.61
CA GLU A 98 -3.28 -12.04 -17.80
C GLU A 98 -2.58 -11.14 -16.76
N ASN A 99 -3.18 -10.02 -16.38
CA ASN A 99 -2.69 -9.21 -15.27
C ASN A 99 -2.60 -10.00 -13.96
N LEU A 100 -3.66 -10.76 -13.62
CA LEU A 100 -3.65 -11.63 -12.44
C LEU A 100 -2.59 -12.73 -12.55
N GLU A 101 -2.41 -13.35 -13.72
CA GLU A 101 -1.38 -14.35 -13.96
C GLU A 101 0.03 -13.80 -13.69
N ILE A 102 0.31 -12.56 -14.11
CA ILE A 102 1.56 -11.86 -13.77
C ILE A 102 1.69 -11.67 -12.25
N GLY A 103 0.61 -11.25 -11.56
CA GLY A 103 0.61 -11.13 -10.10
C GLY A 103 0.99 -12.45 -9.40
N GLY A 104 0.63 -13.58 -10.00
CA GLY A 104 0.91 -14.94 -9.49
C GLY A 104 2.27 -15.52 -9.88
N TYR A 105 3.19 -14.75 -10.45
CA TYR A 105 4.46 -15.27 -10.99
C TYR A 105 5.34 -16.02 -9.98
N LEU A 106 5.20 -15.74 -8.69
CA LEU A 106 5.94 -16.44 -7.62
C LEU A 106 5.36 -17.83 -7.30
N THR A 107 4.09 -18.08 -7.64
CA THR A 107 3.37 -19.31 -7.32
C THR A 107 2.57 -19.82 -8.52
N PRO A 108 3.25 -20.15 -9.64
CA PRO A 108 2.58 -20.48 -10.92
C PRO A 108 1.67 -21.71 -10.83
N ARG A 109 2.01 -22.68 -9.96
CA ARG A 109 1.20 -23.91 -9.78
C ARG A 109 -0.17 -23.63 -9.14
N GLU A 110 -0.29 -22.58 -8.33
CA GLU A 110 -1.51 -22.21 -7.61
C GLU A 110 -2.26 -21.08 -8.32
N SER A 111 -1.68 -20.50 -9.37
CA SER A 111 -2.17 -19.30 -10.03
C SER A 111 -3.62 -19.43 -10.48
N ALA A 112 -3.98 -20.55 -11.13
CA ALA A 112 -5.34 -20.76 -11.63
C ALA A 112 -6.40 -20.76 -10.50
N VAL A 113 -6.14 -21.48 -9.41
CA VAL A 113 -7.04 -21.56 -8.26
C VAL A 113 -7.19 -20.20 -7.58
N ARG A 114 -6.08 -19.47 -7.45
CA ARG A 114 -6.09 -18.12 -6.85
C ARG A 114 -6.82 -17.11 -7.71
N ILE A 115 -6.68 -17.18 -9.04
CA ILE A 115 -7.41 -16.33 -9.98
C ILE A 115 -8.91 -16.58 -9.87
N ASP A 116 -9.35 -17.85 -9.81
CA ASP A 116 -10.75 -18.18 -9.68
C ASP A 116 -11.33 -17.68 -8.34
N ALA A 117 -10.57 -17.78 -7.25
CA ALA A 117 -10.95 -17.21 -5.95
C ALA A 117 -11.06 -15.67 -6.02
N LEU A 118 -10.13 -14.99 -6.69
CA LEU A 118 -10.18 -13.53 -6.88
C LEU A 118 -11.35 -13.10 -7.77
N PHE A 119 -11.72 -13.88 -8.77
CA PHE A 119 -12.91 -13.61 -9.58
C PHE A 119 -14.22 -13.80 -8.79
N GLN A 120 -14.27 -14.74 -7.86
CA GLN A 120 -15.40 -14.86 -6.93
C GLN A 120 -15.48 -13.66 -5.98
N ARG A 121 -14.33 -13.20 -5.49
CA ARG A 121 -14.21 -12.04 -4.59
C ARG A 121 -14.51 -10.71 -5.29
N PHE A 122 -14.11 -10.56 -6.54
CA PHE A 122 -14.28 -9.36 -7.35
C PHE A 122 -15.08 -9.65 -8.63
N PRO A 123 -16.41 -9.84 -8.55
CA PRO A 123 -17.25 -10.20 -9.72
C PRO A 123 -17.08 -9.24 -10.89
N MET A 124 -16.89 -7.92 -10.60
CA MET A 124 -16.65 -6.91 -11.62
C MET A 124 -15.39 -7.15 -12.46
N LEU A 125 -14.37 -7.83 -11.92
CA LEU A 125 -13.20 -8.27 -12.68
C LEU A 125 -13.48 -9.55 -13.45
N ALA A 126 -14.28 -10.46 -12.89
CA ALA A 126 -14.69 -11.70 -13.55
C ALA A 126 -15.46 -11.43 -14.84
N ASP A 127 -16.40 -10.47 -14.82
CA ASP A 127 -17.18 -10.06 -15.99
C ASP A 127 -16.30 -9.52 -17.12
N LYS A 128 -15.16 -8.95 -16.77
CA LYS A 128 -14.21 -8.33 -17.71
C LYS A 128 -12.92 -9.13 -17.90
N ARG A 129 -12.88 -10.41 -17.48
CA ARG A 129 -11.66 -11.23 -17.42
C ARG A 129 -10.88 -11.32 -18.72
N ARG A 130 -11.55 -11.22 -19.89
CA ARG A 130 -10.94 -11.26 -21.22
C ARG A 130 -10.70 -9.87 -21.84
N GLN A 131 -11.15 -8.80 -21.19
CA GLN A 131 -10.99 -7.44 -21.69
C GLN A 131 -9.62 -6.90 -21.33
N PRO A 132 -8.99 -6.08 -22.19
CA PRO A 132 -7.75 -5.39 -21.86
C PRO A 132 -7.94 -4.44 -20.67
N ALA A 133 -6.96 -4.41 -19.75
CA ALA A 133 -7.05 -3.60 -18.53
C ALA A 133 -7.23 -2.10 -18.80
N ARG A 134 -6.78 -1.57 -19.97
CA ARG A 134 -7.02 -0.18 -20.37
C ARG A 134 -8.50 0.21 -20.51
N THR A 135 -9.41 -0.77 -20.68
CA THR A 135 -10.85 -0.53 -20.82
C THR A 135 -11.56 -0.37 -19.46
N LEU A 136 -10.85 -0.65 -18.37
CA LEU A 136 -11.37 -0.50 -17.01
C LEU A 136 -11.43 0.98 -16.63
N SER A 137 -12.41 1.36 -15.78
CA SER A 137 -12.41 2.67 -15.13
C SER A 137 -11.22 2.79 -14.16
N GLY A 138 -10.92 4.01 -13.70
CA GLY A 138 -9.85 4.25 -12.72
C GLY A 138 -9.98 3.37 -11.47
N GLY A 139 -11.17 3.37 -10.83
CA GLY A 139 -11.43 2.53 -9.65
C GLY A 139 -11.31 1.04 -9.95
N GLN A 140 -11.80 0.59 -11.13
CA GLN A 140 -11.66 -0.81 -11.54
C GLN A 140 -10.20 -1.22 -11.74
N ARG A 141 -9.37 -0.33 -12.28
CA ARG A 141 -7.92 -0.58 -12.40
C ARG A 141 -7.24 -0.68 -11.04
N GLN A 142 -7.63 0.15 -10.07
CA GLN A 142 -7.09 0.05 -8.70
C GLN A 142 -7.47 -1.28 -8.04
N VAL A 143 -8.73 -1.72 -8.20
CA VAL A 143 -9.15 -3.05 -7.72
C VAL A 143 -8.35 -4.17 -8.41
N LEU A 144 -8.09 -4.07 -9.71
CA LEU A 144 -7.24 -5.04 -10.43
C LEU A 144 -5.81 -5.05 -9.88
N ALA A 145 -5.21 -3.88 -9.64
CA ALA A 145 -3.87 -3.78 -9.07
C ALA A 145 -3.78 -4.41 -7.67
N MET A 146 -4.77 -4.17 -6.82
CA MET A 146 -4.86 -4.85 -5.52
C MET A 146 -5.05 -6.36 -5.68
N ALA A 147 -5.90 -6.81 -6.61
CA ALA A 147 -6.11 -8.23 -6.89
C ALA A 147 -4.82 -8.91 -7.36
N MET A 148 -4.01 -8.25 -8.22
CA MET A 148 -2.66 -8.74 -8.59
C MET A 148 -1.76 -8.90 -7.37
N ALA A 149 -1.77 -7.92 -6.45
CA ALA A 149 -1.00 -7.97 -5.22
C ALA A 149 -1.47 -9.08 -4.27
N LEU A 150 -2.77 -9.40 -4.26
CA LEU A 150 -3.33 -10.49 -3.46
C LEU A 150 -2.98 -11.90 -3.99
N MET A 151 -2.49 -12.02 -5.23
CA MET A 151 -2.05 -13.30 -5.79
C MET A 151 -0.94 -13.97 -4.98
N VAL A 152 -0.12 -13.23 -4.26
CA VAL A 152 0.92 -13.79 -3.37
C VAL A 152 0.42 -14.12 -1.96
N GLN A 153 -0.89 -13.94 -1.69
CA GLN A 153 -1.51 -14.13 -0.35
C GLN A 153 -0.73 -13.36 0.74
N PRO A 154 -0.66 -12.03 0.65
CA PRO A 154 0.20 -11.25 1.50
C PRO A 154 -0.32 -11.21 2.94
N ALA A 155 0.61 -11.16 3.92
CA ALA A 155 0.29 -10.78 5.28
C ALA A 155 0.23 -9.26 5.46
N LEU A 156 0.91 -8.53 4.56
CA LEU A 156 0.91 -7.06 4.53
C LEU A 156 0.74 -6.59 3.08
N LEU A 157 -0.27 -5.77 2.85
CA LEU A 157 -0.52 -5.05 1.60
C LEU A 157 -0.13 -3.58 1.79
N MET A 158 0.81 -3.10 0.99
CA MET A 158 1.21 -1.69 0.97
C MET A 158 0.60 -1.00 -0.25
N LEU A 159 -0.04 0.15 -0.04
CA LEU A 159 -0.75 0.92 -1.05
C LEU A 159 -0.22 2.36 -1.10
N ASP A 160 0.21 2.78 -2.28
CA ASP A 160 0.75 4.13 -2.53
C ASP A 160 -0.31 4.98 -3.25
N GLU A 161 -0.96 5.89 -2.51
CA GLU A 161 -2.01 6.81 -2.97
C GLU A 161 -3.09 6.12 -3.84
N PRO A 162 -3.73 5.03 -3.34
CA PRO A 162 -4.65 4.24 -4.15
C PRO A 162 -5.90 5.01 -4.60
N SER A 163 -6.29 6.09 -3.90
CA SER A 163 -7.46 6.91 -4.27
C SER A 163 -7.14 8.05 -5.24
N ALA A 164 -5.85 8.27 -5.57
CA ALA A 164 -5.44 9.39 -6.41
C ALA A 164 -6.14 9.39 -7.78
N GLY A 165 -6.72 10.54 -8.14
CA GLY A 165 -7.40 10.74 -9.44
C GLY A 165 -8.75 10.02 -9.58
N LEU A 166 -9.28 9.42 -8.51
CA LEU A 166 -10.61 8.83 -8.52
C LEU A 166 -11.69 9.85 -8.20
N SER A 167 -12.90 9.61 -8.71
CA SER A 167 -14.07 10.35 -8.24
C SER A 167 -14.39 9.98 -6.78
N PRO A 168 -15.06 10.86 -6.00
CA PRO A 168 -15.38 10.57 -4.60
C PRO A 168 -16.08 9.22 -4.39
N LYS A 169 -17.07 8.90 -5.21
CA LYS A 169 -17.78 7.62 -5.16
C LYS A 169 -16.85 6.41 -5.45
N ALA A 170 -15.90 6.57 -6.38
CA ALA A 170 -14.96 5.48 -6.69
C ALA A 170 -13.92 5.30 -5.58
N ALA A 171 -13.49 6.40 -4.93
CA ALA A 171 -12.59 6.36 -3.78
C ALA A 171 -13.26 5.67 -2.58
N GLU A 172 -14.53 6.02 -2.27
CA GLU A 172 -15.31 5.38 -1.23
C GLU A 172 -15.42 3.85 -1.46
N ALA A 173 -15.78 3.42 -2.66
CA ALA A 173 -15.85 2.00 -3.01
C ALA A 173 -14.48 1.29 -2.91
N LEU A 174 -13.39 2.01 -3.21
CA LEU A 174 -12.04 1.49 -3.06
C LEU A 174 -11.68 1.30 -1.59
N PHE A 175 -11.98 2.26 -0.72
CA PHE A 175 -11.73 2.16 0.71
C PHE A 175 -12.54 1.03 1.35
N GLU A 176 -13.79 0.79 0.92
CA GLU A 176 -14.56 -0.37 1.35
C GLU A 176 -13.91 -1.69 0.88
N THR A 177 -13.35 -1.72 -0.32
CA THR A 177 -12.59 -2.88 -0.81
C THR A 177 -11.35 -3.12 0.08
N ILE A 178 -10.61 -2.09 0.46
CA ILE A 178 -9.45 -2.18 1.36
C ILE A 178 -9.88 -2.72 2.73
N ARG A 179 -11.00 -2.22 3.28
CA ARG A 179 -11.56 -2.69 4.55
C ARG A 179 -11.93 -4.18 4.49
N THR A 180 -12.56 -4.63 3.39
CA THR A 180 -12.90 -6.04 3.17
C THR A 180 -11.64 -6.91 3.12
N ILE A 181 -10.58 -6.46 2.43
CA ILE A 181 -9.28 -7.15 2.39
C ILE A 181 -8.70 -7.30 3.81
N ASN A 182 -8.77 -6.24 4.60
CA ASN A 182 -8.27 -6.26 5.97
C ASN A 182 -9.06 -7.19 6.90
N GLN A 183 -10.40 -7.23 6.77
CA GLN A 183 -11.26 -8.14 7.55
C GLN A 183 -10.93 -9.62 7.34
N GLU A 184 -10.30 -9.97 6.24
CA GLU A 184 -9.78 -11.32 5.97
C GLU A 184 -8.40 -11.59 6.61
N GLY A 185 -7.91 -10.64 7.43
CA GLY A 185 -6.67 -10.78 8.20
C GLY A 185 -5.42 -10.20 7.53
N VAL A 186 -5.54 -9.60 6.34
CA VAL A 186 -4.41 -8.91 5.68
C VAL A 186 -4.17 -7.57 6.37
N ALA A 187 -2.97 -7.34 6.92
CA ALA A 187 -2.57 -6.02 7.39
C ALA A 187 -2.42 -5.06 6.20
N VAL A 188 -2.74 -3.78 6.40
CA VAL A 188 -2.62 -2.77 5.35
C VAL A 188 -1.78 -1.60 5.85
N LEU A 189 -0.80 -1.20 5.06
CA LEU A 189 -0.08 0.07 5.22
C LEU A 189 -0.38 0.93 3.99
N MET A 190 -1.10 2.01 4.15
CA MET A 190 -1.37 2.90 3.03
C MET A 190 -0.80 4.29 3.24
N VAL A 191 -0.35 4.86 2.14
CA VAL A 191 0.00 6.27 2.03
C VAL A 191 -1.12 6.96 1.29
N GLU A 192 -1.60 8.08 1.80
CA GLU A 192 -2.66 8.85 1.15
C GLU A 192 -2.43 10.36 1.27
N GLN A 193 -2.95 11.08 0.27
CA GLN A 193 -3.05 12.53 0.30
C GLN A 193 -4.38 12.97 0.94
N ASN A 194 -5.46 12.24 0.68
CA ASN A 194 -6.75 12.46 1.34
C ASN A 194 -6.72 11.88 2.76
N ALA A 195 -6.26 12.70 3.69
CA ALA A 195 -6.03 12.29 5.07
C ALA A 195 -7.29 11.79 5.78
N LEU A 196 -8.46 12.43 5.56
CA LEU A 196 -9.68 12.06 6.26
C LEU A 196 -10.21 10.70 5.85
N ASP A 197 -10.22 10.41 4.55
CA ASP A 197 -10.71 9.13 4.04
C ASP A 197 -9.79 8.00 4.52
N ALA A 198 -8.47 8.21 4.46
CA ALA A 198 -7.49 7.23 4.95
C ALA A 198 -7.63 6.98 6.46
N LEU A 199 -7.71 8.04 7.27
CA LEU A 199 -7.89 7.92 8.72
C LEU A 199 -9.27 7.34 9.08
N GLY A 200 -10.29 7.54 8.22
CA GLY A 200 -11.64 6.99 8.40
C GLY A 200 -11.73 5.47 8.38
N ILE A 201 -10.76 4.80 7.76
CA ILE A 201 -10.69 3.33 7.73
C ILE A 201 -9.53 2.74 8.54
N ALA A 202 -8.54 3.56 8.92
CA ALA A 202 -7.36 3.12 9.66
C ALA A 202 -7.61 3.01 11.17
N GLN A 203 -6.88 2.14 11.85
CA GLN A 203 -6.81 2.09 13.31
C GLN A 203 -5.79 3.07 13.87
N ARG A 204 -4.65 3.22 13.19
CA ARG A 204 -3.59 4.18 13.55
C ARG A 204 -3.12 4.96 12.35
N GLY A 205 -2.56 6.13 12.63
CA GLY A 205 -1.95 6.98 11.63
C GLY A 205 -0.58 7.48 12.04
N TYR A 206 0.24 7.77 11.04
CA TYR A 206 1.50 8.48 11.15
C TYR A 206 1.45 9.73 10.29
N ILE A 207 1.92 10.85 10.84
CA ILE A 207 2.08 12.09 10.07
C ILE A 207 3.55 12.25 9.75
N LEU A 208 3.87 12.23 8.46
CA LEU A 208 5.22 12.42 7.96
C LEU A 208 5.38 13.85 7.45
N VAL A 209 6.42 14.55 7.93
CA VAL A 209 6.77 15.89 7.48
C VAL A 209 8.28 15.96 7.26
N GLN A 210 8.70 16.39 6.07
CA GLN A 210 10.12 16.54 5.70
C GLN A 210 10.98 15.31 6.03
N GLY A 211 10.43 14.11 5.79
CA GLY A 211 11.13 12.85 6.01
C GLY A 211 11.24 12.38 7.45
N ARG A 212 10.45 12.94 8.37
CA ARG A 212 10.42 12.59 9.80
C ARG A 212 9.00 12.33 10.28
N ASN A 213 8.88 11.50 11.30
CA ASN A 213 7.63 11.39 12.06
C ASN A 213 7.37 12.72 12.78
N SER A 214 6.22 13.33 12.50
CA SER A 214 5.76 14.53 13.20
C SER A 214 4.81 14.18 14.34
N ARG A 215 3.84 13.29 14.06
CA ARG A 215 2.87 12.76 15.03
C ARG A 215 2.53 11.32 14.68
N GLU A 216 2.08 10.57 15.69
CA GLU A 216 1.49 9.24 15.54
C GLU A 216 0.40 9.04 16.59
N GLY A 217 -0.54 8.13 16.32
CA GLY A 217 -1.58 7.81 17.29
C GLY A 217 -2.80 7.12 16.68
N PRO A 218 -3.85 6.92 17.48
CA PRO A 218 -5.13 6.42 16.99
C PRO A 218 -5.67 7.31 15.86
N ALA A 219 -6.10 6.70 14.76
CA ALA A 219 -6.55 7.42 13.58
C ALA A 219 -7.70 8.40 13.88
N ALA A 220 -8.63 8.00 14.74
CA ALA A 220 -9.74 8.85 15.15
C ALA A 220 -9.27 10.13 15.90
N ALA A 221 -8.23 10.02 16.74
CA ALA A 221 -7.65 11.17 17.43
C ALA A 221 -6.95 12.12 16.46
N LEU A 222 -6.20 11.57 15.49
CA LEU A 222 -5.54 12.37 14.45
C LEU A 222 -6.57 13.08 13.54
N ALA A 223 -7.65 12.41 13.16
CA ALA A 223 -8.72 12.97 12.34
C ALA A 223 -9.50 14.09 13.06
N ALA A 224 -9.55 14.06 14.39
CA ALA A 224 -10.21 15.08 15.21
C ALA A 224 -9.31 16.29 15.51
N ASP A 225 -7.99 16.19 15.30
CA ASP A 225 -7.02 17.24 15.63
C ASP A 225 -7.21 18.48 14.71
N PRO A 226 -7.46 19.68 15.27
CA PRO A 226 -7.70 20.89 14.49
C PRO A 226 -6.51 21.32 13.62
N ASP A 227 -5.27 21.09 14.10
CA ASP A 227 -4.06 21.45 13.34
C ASP A 227 -3.89 20.53 12.12
N ILE A 228 -4.19 19.25 12.29
CA ILE A 228 -4.18 18.27 11.18
C ILE A 228 -5.24 18.67 10.15
N ARG A 229 -6.46 18.99 10.60
CA ARG A 229 -7.53 19.47 9.74
C ARG A 229 -7.11 20.71 8.96
N ARG A 230 -6.53 21.71 9.60
CA ARG A 230 -6.06 22.93 8.94
C ARG A 230 -4.96 22.67 7.91
N ILE A 231 -4.01 21.78 8.20
CA ILE A 231 -2.87 21.49 7.29
C ILE A 231 -3.33 20.69 6.06
N PHE A 232 -4.26 19.74 6.26
CA PHE A 232 -4.63 18.78 5.21
C PHE A 232 -5.98 19.05 4.54
N LEU A 233 -6.84 19.90 5.08
CA LEU A 233 -8.18 20.20 4.56
C LEU A 233 -8.31 21.62 4.02
N GLY A 234 -7.32 22.50 4.20
CA GLY A 234 -7.43 23.89 3.84
C GLY A 234 -8.59 24.52 4.63
N GLY A 235 -8.39 24.79 5.91
CA GLY A 235 -9.35 25.47 6.74
C GLY A 235 -9.54 26.92 6.32
#